data_e1c45b54e79bec71e50f0cdc069cf1ad
#
_entry.id   e1c45b54e79bec71e50f0cdc069cf1ad
#
_cell.length_a   1.000
_cell.length_b   1.000
_cell.length_c   1.000
_cell.angle_alpha   90.00
_cell.angle_beta   90.00
_cell.angle_gamma   90.00
#
_symmetry.space_group_name_H-M   'P 1'
#
loop_
_entity.id
_entity.type
_entity.pdbx_description
1 polymer ?
#
loop_
_entity_poly.entity_id
_entity_poly.type
_entity_poly.pdbx_seq_one_letter_code
_entity_poly.pdbx_strand_id
1 'polypeptide(L)'
;SNQFFRISQVVKTDWLSSYYYAFCNTEISILQEDSDIKELYLDKAFEILVPFDTLNIQSIDSLALSEIQALRAMIYVGKIFINPMVNGMKYGPLAGKSIEKSKALYPSNPRPYFLDGQSKFYTPSAFGGGIDKAMPILKEAVDYYKNFKAKQYWPDWGEKDCRFLYNKALNNVE
;
A
#
# COMPACT_ATOMS: atom_id res chain seq x y z
N SER A 1 14.11 3.95 10.80
CA SER A 1 13.08 2.97 11.26
C SER A 1 13.15 2.72 12.76
N ASN A 2 14.31 2.55 13.36
CA ASN A 2 14.48 2.18 14.78
C ASN A 2 13.82 3.14 15.79
N GLN A 3 13.75 4.45 15.52
CA GLN A 3 13.06 5.40 16.39
C GLN A 3 11.55 5.16 16.40
N PHE A 4 10.94 4.95 15.25
CA PHE A 4 9.51 4.62 15.15
C PHE A 4 9.19 3.31 15.87
N PHE A 5 10.06 2.31 15.75
CA PHE A 5 9.90 1.05 16.50
C PHE A 5 9.89 1.29 18.02
N ARG A 6 10.84 2.07 18.56
CA ARG A 6 10.88 2.38 20.01
C ARG A 6 9.61 3.08 20.47
N ILE A 7 9.11 4.05 19.70
CA ILE A 7 7.88 4.76 20.05
C ILE A 7 6.68 3.80 20.06
N SER A 8 6.54 2.94 19.04
CA SER A 8 5.45 1.98 18.94
C SER A 8 5.44 0.95 20.08
N GLN A 9 6.61 0.62 20.66
CA GLN A 9 6.69 -0.27 21.83
C GLN A 9 6.21 0.37 23.13
N VAL A 10 6.37 1.71 23.24
CA VAL A 10 5.95 2.46 24.44
C VAL A 10 4.47 2.84 24.35
N VAL A 11 4.01 3.24 23.18
CA VAL A 11 2.62 3.69 22.96
C VAL A 11 1.95 2.74 21.97
N LYS A 12 1.50 1.59 22.45
CA LYS A 12 0.91 0.52 21.63
C LYS A 12 -0.35 0.92 20.84
N THR A 13 -0.99 2.02 21.24
CA THR A 13 -2.18 2.58 20.56
C THR A 13 -1.81 3.63 19.50
N ASP A 14 -0.54 4.04 19.43
CA ASP A 14 -0.08 4.95 18.39
C ASP A 14 0.12 4.21 17.08
N TRP A 15 -0.92 4.23 16.26
CA TRP A 15 -0.88 3.62 14.93
C TRP A 15 0.15 4.27 14.02
N LEU A 16 0.43 5.56 14.19
CA LEU A 16 1.25 6.33 13.27
C LEU A 16 2.73 5.93 13.34
N SER A 17 3.26 5.70 14.54
CA SER A 17 4.63 5.19 14.70
C SER A 17 4.78 3.77 14.14
N SER A 18 3.80 2.90 14.36
CA SER A 18 3.75 1.55 13.78
C SER A 18 3.65 1.60 12.25
N TYR A 19 2.82 2.50 11.73
CA TYR A 19 2.69 2.75 10.29
C TYR A 19 4.03 3.15 9.67
N TYR A 20 4.70 4.17 10.21
CA TYR A 20 5.98 4.62 9.65
C TYR A 20 7.11 3.61 9.83
N TYR A 21 7.09 2.81 10.90
CA TYR A 21 8.02 1.69 11.00
C TYR A 21 7.78 0.69 9.87
N ALA A 22 6.54 0.29 9.64
CA ALA A 22 6.18 -0.64 8.55
C ALA A 22 6.50 -0.04 7.18
N PHE A 23 6.15 1.23 6.94
CA PHE A 23 6.43 1.92 5.68
C PHE A 23 7.92 1.97 5.39
N CYS A 24 8.75 2.39 6.35
CA CYS A 24 10.20 2.42 6.19
C CYS A 24 10.78 1.02 5.87
N ASN A 25 10.30 -0.04 6.53
CA ASN A 25 10.77 -1.39 6.23
C ASN A 25 10.32 -1.85 4.84
N THR A 26 9.11 -1.50 4.42
CA THR A 26 8.63 -1.78 3.05
C THR A 26 9.51 -1.08 2.00
N GLU A 27 9.80 0.20 2.19
CA GLU A 27 10.69 0.96 1.30
C GLU A 27 12.14 0.41 1.30
N ILE A 28 12.67 0.06 2.47
CA ILE A 28 14.01 -0.56 2.57
C ILE A 28 14.05 -1.89 1.80
N SER A 29 12.99 -2.68 1.83
CA SER A 29 12.94 -3.96 1.11
C SER A 29 13.11 -3.78 -0.39
N ILE A 30 12.61 -2.69 -0.96
CA ILE A 30 12.73 -2.39 -2.40
C ILE A 30 14.19 -2.15 -2.80
N LEU A 31 14.98 -1.59 -1.88
CA LEU A 31 16.39 -1.25 -2.10
C LEU A 31 17.34 -2.45 -1.94
N GLN A 32 16.85 -3.58 -1.45
CA GLN A 32 17.68 -4.78 -1.29
C GLN A 32 17.75 -5.55 -2.61
N GLU A 33 18.86 -6.22 -2.86
CA GLU A 33 18.99 -7.19 -3.97
C GLU A 33 18.68 -8.61 -3.50
N ASP A 34 19.10 -8.95 -2.31
CA ASP A 34 18.94 -10.26 -1.69
C ASP A 34 17.47 -10.52 -1.30
N SER A 35 16.93 -11.65 -1.76
CA SER A 35 15.53 -12.03 -1.54
C SER A 35 15.21 -12.33 -0.08
N ASP A 36 16.12 -12.93 0.66
CA ASP A 36 15.92 -13.27 2.08
C ASP A 36 15.91 -12.00 2.93
N ILE A 37 16.77 -11.03 2.56
CA ILE A 37 16.80 -9.72 3.21
C ILE A 37 15.53 -8.93 2.88
N LYS A 38 15.04 -8.97 1.63
CA LYS A 38 13.75 -8.38 1.26
C LYS A 38 12.63 -8.94 2.12
N GLU A 39 12.55 -10.27 2.21
CA GLU A 39 11.51 -10.95 2.98
C GLU A 39 11.57 -10.57 4.46
N LEU A 40 12.77 -10.53 5.05
CA LEU A 40 12.96 -10.10 6.43
C LEU A 40 12.40 -8.70 6.72
N TYR A 41 12.62 -7.73 5.82
CA TYR A 41 12.08 -6.37 5.99
C TYR A 41 10.56 -6.34 5.82
N LEU A 42 10.02 -7.09 4.85
CA LEU A 42 8.57 -7.18 4.64
C LEU A 42 7.85 -7.89 5.79
N ASP A 43 8.48 -8.89 6.41
CA ASP A 43 7.95 -9.56 7.60
C ASP A 43 7.90 -8.60 8.80
N LYS A 44 8.98 -7.86 9.06
CA LYS A 44 8.99 -6.81 10.10
C LYS A 44 7.91 -5.76 9.87
N ALA A 45 7.71 -5.35 8.61
CA ALA A 45 6.66 -4.41 8.24
C ALA A 45 5.26 -4.98 8.49
N PHE A 46 5.05 -6.26 8.20
CA PHE A 46 3.77 -6.92 8.40
C PHE A 46 3.45 -7.12 9.89
N GLU A 47 4.40 -7.65 10.65
CA GLU A 47 4.23 -8.01 12.06
C GLU A 47 3.81 -6.83 12.93
N ILE A 48 4.40 -5.65 12.73
CA ILE A 48 4.06 -4.45 13.51
C ILE A 48 2.63 -3.98 13.26
N LEU A 49 2.01 -4.36 12.14
CA LEU A 49 0.64 -3.99 11.80
C LEU A 49 -0.40 -5.02 12.29
N VAL A 50 0.02 -6.23 12.68
CA VAL A 50 -0.90 -7.31 13.13
C VAL A 50 -1.84 -6.87 14.28
N PRO A 51 -1.38 -6.13 15.31
CA PRO A 51 -2.26 -5.70 16.39
C PRO A 51 -3.49 -4.92 15.94
N PHE A 52 -3.39 -4.19 14.82
CA PHE A 52 -4.51 -3.39 14.28
C PHE A 52 -5.62 -4.22 13.60
N ASP A 53 -5.46 -5.54 13.50
CA ASP A 53 -6.54 -6.44 13.07
C ASP A 53 -7.53 -6.75 14.18
N THR A 54 -7.06 -6.76 15.42
CA THR A 54 -7.81 -7.21 16.61
C THR A 54 -8.14 -6.08 17.58
N LEU A 55 -7.48 -4.92 17.46
CA LEU A 55 -7.82 -3.75 18.25
C LEU A 55 -9.26 -3.33 17.99
N ASN A 56 -9.96 -2.93 19.06
CA ASN A 56 -11.32 -2.42 18.96
C ASN A 56 -11.35 -1.22 17.97
N ILE A 57 -11.82 -1.49 16.75
CA ILE A 57 -11.80 -0.58 15.59
C ILE A 57 -12.48 0.76 15.92
N GLN A 58 -13.38 0.78 16.92
CA GLN A 58 -14.10 1.99 17.33
C GLN A 58 -13.19 3.09 17.93
N SER A 59 -11.96 2.76 18.34
CA SER A 59 -11.01 3.73 18.90
C SER A 59 -10.03 4.34 17.90
N ILE A 60 -10.00 3.83 16.65
CA ILE A 60 -9.06 4.28 15.61
C ILE A 60 -9.85 4.93 14.48
N ASP A 61 -9.39 6.09 14.02
CA ASP A 61 -9.95 6.83 12.89
C ASP A 61 -10.01 5.93 11.63
N SER A 62 -11.14 5.97 10.92
CA SER A 62 -11.36 5.14 9.73
C SER A 62 -10.35 5.40 8.62
N LEU A 63 -9.87 6.65 8.48
CA LEU A 63 -8.78 6.97 7.56
C LEU A 63 -7.48 6.30 8.01
N ALA A 64 -7.16 6.27 9.32
CA ALA A 64 -5.98 5.58 9.83
C ALA A 64 -6.03 4.07 9.50
N LEU A 65 -7.17 3.44 9.70
CA LEU A 65 -7.37 2.04 9.35
C LEU A 65 -7.28 1.81 7.83
N SER A 66 -7.79 2.73 7.03
CA SER A 66 -7.64 2.71 5.56
C SER A 66 -6.16 2.78 5.16
N GLU A 67 -5.38 3.68 5.77
CA GLU A 67 -3.93 3.79 5.53
C GLU A 67 -3.18 2.51 5.88
N ILE A 68 -3.50 1.88 7.01
CA ILE A 68 -2.91 0.60 7.42
C ILE A 68 -3.22 -0.49 6.39
N GLN A 69 -4.44 -0.55 5.87
CA GLN A 69 -4.80 -1.55 4.85
C GLN A 69 -4.12 -1.26 3.50
N ALA A 70 -3.98 0.00 3.11
CA ALA A 70 -3.20 0.37 1.92
C ALA A 70 -1.73 -0.06 2.05
N LEU A 71 -1.11 0.18 3.20
CA LEU A 71 0.26 -0.26 3.46
C LEU A 71 0.40 -1.79 3.46
N ARG A 72 -0.58 -2.53 3.99
CA ARG A 72 -0.60 -4.00 3.88
C ARG A 72 -0.62 -4.48 2.43
N ALA A 73 -1.38 -3.81 1.57
CA ALA A 73 -1.37 -4.13 0.15
C ALA A 73 0.02 -3.94 -0.45
N MET A 74 0.73 -2.85 -0.11
CA MET A 74 2.12 -2.64 -0.53
C MET A 74 3.06 -3.77 -0.05
N ILE A 75 2.94 -4.19 1.20
CA ILE A 75 3.74 -5.29 1.77
C ILE A 75 3.49 -6.59 0.99
N TYR A 76 2.22 -6.93 0.71
CA TYR A 76 1.91 -8.12 -0.08
C TYR A 76 2.44 -8.04 -1.52
N VAL A 77 2.34 -6.87 -2.15
CA VAL A 77 2.94 -6.64 -3.48
C VAL A 77 4.47 -6.80 -3.41
N GLY A 78 5.13 -6.27 -2.38
CA GLY A 78 6.56 -6.49 -2.15
C GLY A 78 6.92 -7.99 -2.07
N LYS A 79 6.11 -8.78 -1.35
CA LYS A 79 6.29 -10.25 -1.28
C LYS A 79 6.09 -10.94 -2.62
N ILE A 80 5.18 -10.45 -3.48
CA ILE A 80 5.02 -10.98 -4.85
C ILE A 80 6.31 -10.81 -5.64
N PHE A 81 6.97 -9.65 -5.55
CA PHE A 81 8.18 -9.38 -6.31
C PHE A 81 9.41 -10.22 -5.91
N ILE A 82 9.40 -10.87 -4.74
CA ILE A 82 10.46 -11.83 -4.34
C ILE A 82 10.46 -13.04 -5.27
N ASN A 83 9.28 -13.62 -5.53
CA ASN A 83 9.09 -14.72 -6.47
C ASN A 83 7.71 -14.61 -7.12
N PRO A 84 7.56 -13.87 -8.23
CA PRO A 84 6.25 -13.57 -8.81
C PRO A 84 5.43 -14.81 -9.18
N MET A 85 6.08 -15.89 -9.64
CA MET A 85 5.40 -17.09 -10.09
C MET A 85 4.74 -17.85 -8.92
N VAL A 86 5.43 -17.96 -7.79
CA VAL A 86 4.93 -18.67 -6.60
C VAL A 86 4.08 -17.73 -5.74
N ASN A 87 4.59 -16.55 -5.46
CA ASN A 87 4.01 -15.60 -4.51
C ASN A 87 2.79 -14.86 -5.09
N GLY A 88 2.70 -14.74 -6.42
CA GLY A 88 1.56 -14.10 -7.07
C GLY A 88 0.23 -14.76 -6.72
N MET A 89 0.16 -16.08 -6.73
CA MET A 89 -1.05 -16.82 -6.35
C MET A 89 -1.38 -16.72 -4.86
N LYS A 90 -0.36 -16.62 -4.00
CA LYS A 90 -0.53 -16.53 -2.54
C LYS A 90 -0.90 -15.13 -2.10
N TYR A 91 -0.13 -14.13 -2.50
CA TYR A 91 -0.24 -12.77 -1.99
C TYR A 91 -1.11 -11.84 -2.84
N GLY A 92 -1.34 -12.16 -4.13
CA GLY A 92 -2.20 -11.36 -5.00
C GLY A 92 -3.63 -11.17 -4.45
N PRO A 93 -4.35 -12.25 -4.09
CA PRO A 93 -5.67 -12.13 -3.46
C PRO A 93 -5.65 -11.36 -2.14
N LEU A 94 -4.58 -11.47 -1.34
CA LEU A 94 -4.43 -10.77 -0.07
C LEU A 94 -4.21 -9.27 -0.29
N ALA A 95 -3.40 -8.89 -1.27
CA ALA A 95 -3.21 -7.50 -1.67
C ALA A 95 -4.54 -6.89 -2.13
N GLY A 96 -5.26 -7.57 -3.03
CA GLY A 96 -6.57 -7.13 -3.50
C GLY A 96 -7.57 -6.95 -2.36
N LYS A 97 -7.67 -7.92 -1.45
CA LYS A 97 -8.55 -7.81 -0.27
C LYS A 97 -8.19 -6.62 0.62
N SER A 98 -6.91 -6.33 0.81
CA SER A 98 -6.46 -5.17 1.59
C SER A 98 -6.79 -3.85 0.89
N ILE A 99 -6.66 -3.77 -0.43
CA ILE A 99 -7.07 -2.62 -1.23
C ILE A 99 -8.58 -2.36 -1.07
N GLU A 100 -9.41 -3.38 -1.26
CA GLU A 100 -10.87 -3.24 -1.14
C GLU A 100 -11.30 -2.87 0.28
N LYS A 101 -10.66 -3.45 1.30
CA LYS A 101 -10.91 -3.07 2.69
C LYS A 101 -10.50 -1.62 2.97
N SER A 102 -9.39 -1.16 2.40
CA SER A 102 -8.94 0.23 2.51
C SER A 102 -9.96 1.20 1.90
N LYS A 103 -10.44 0.92 0.68
CA LYS A 103 -11.49 1.70 0.00
C LYS A 103 -12.80 1.74 0.82
N ALA A 104 -13.22 0.59 1.38
CA ALA A 104 -14.43 0.49 2.18
C ALA A 104 -14.36 1.28 3.49
N LEU A 105 -13.19 1.32 4.15
CA LEU A 105 -12.96 2.04 5.40
C LEU A 105 -12.99 3.56 5.21
N TYR A 106 -12.40 4.06 4.12
CA TYR A 106 -12.39 5.47 3.79
C TYR A 106 -12.38 5.68 2.28
N PRO A 107 -13.55 5.80 1.64
CA PRO A 107 -13.68 5.85 0.17
C PRO A 107 -12.93 7.00 -0.51
N SER A 108 -12.64 8.08 0.22
CA SER A 108 -11.89 9.23 -0.33
C SER A 108 -10.38 9.13 -0.14
N ASN A 109 -9.86 8.02 0.40
CA ASN A 109 -8.40 7.80 0.46
C ASN A 109 -7.88 7.52 -0.96
N PRO A 110 -6.97 8.33 -1.52
CA PRO A 110 -6.47 8.12 -2.88
C PRO A 110 -5.56 6.88 -3.01
N ARG A 111 -4.87 6.48 -1.93
CA ARG A 111 -3.83 5.46 -1.97
C ARG A 111 -4.28 4.08 -2.41
N PRO A 112 -5.40 3.52 -1.90
CA PRO A 112 -5.85 2.21 -2.37
C PRO A 112 -6.23 2.21 -3.86
N TYR A 113 -6.74 3.32 -4.41
CA TYR A 113 -7.00 3.46 -5.85
C TYR A 113 -5.71 3.52 -6.65
N PHE A 114 -4.71 4.26 -6.17
CA PHE A 114 -3.39 4.27 -6.79
C PHE A 114 -2.78 2.86 -6.82
N LEU A 115 -2.77 2.15 -5.69
CA LEU A 115 -2.21 0.79 -5.60
C LEU A 115 -2.97 -0.21 -6.49
N ASP A 116 -4.29 -0.09 -6.59
CA ASP A 116 -5.10 -0.91 -7.50
C ASP A 116 -4.74 -0.63 -8.96
N GLY A 117 -4.74 0.65 -9.35
CA GLY A 117 -4.34 1.06 -10.69
C GLY A 117 -2.92 0.63 -11.05
N GLN A 118 -1.97 0.77 -10.12
CA GLN A 118 -0.60 0.31 -10.29
C GLN A 118 -0.54 -1.22 -10.48
N SER A 119 -1.28 -1.97 -9.67
CA SER A 119 -1.38 -3.43 -9.80
C SER A 119 -1.91 -3.82 -11.18
N LYS A 120 -3.00 -3.19 -11.64
CA LYS A 120 -3.55 -3.44 -12.98
C LYS A 120 -2.59 -3.07 -14.09
N PHE A 121 -1.86 -1.97 -13.95
CA PHE A 121 -0.90 -1.51 -14.95
C PHE A 121 0.25 -2.51 -15.19
N TYR A 122 0.79 -3.10 -14.13
CA TYR A 122 1.90 -4.04 -14.22
C TYR A 122 1.47 -5.50 -14.39
N THR A 123 0.20 -5.82 -14.21
CA THR A 123 -0.33 -7.16 -14.47
C THR A 123 -0.65 -7.31 -15.95
N PRO A 124 -0.17 -8.35 -16.65
CA PRO A 124 -0.54 -8.60 -18.03
C PRO A 124 -2.06 -8.78 -18.21
N SER A 125 -2.58 -8.38 -19.37
CA SER A 125 -4.03 -8.47 -19.68
C SER A 125 -4.56 -9.90 -19.59
N ALA A 126 -3.75 -10.90 -19.96
CA ALA A 126 -4.08 -12.32 -19.81
C ALA A 126 -4.34 -12.75 -18.36
N PHE A 127 -3.80 -12.02 -17.38
CA PHE A 127 -4.00 -12.25 -15.94
C PHE A 127 -4.93 -11.22 -15.30
N GLY A 128 -5.74 -10.54 -16.10
CA GLY A 128 -6.76 -9.63 -15.60
C GLY A 128 -6.27 -8.21 -15.33
N GLY A 129 -5.06 -7.85 -15.77
CA GLY A 129 -4.52 -6.48 -15.78
C GLY A 129 -4.66 -5.79 -17.14
N GLY A 130 -3.70 -4.92 -17.42
CA GLY A 130 -3.58 -4.15 -18.67
C GLY A 130 -3.89 -2.67 -18.49
N ILE A 131 -3.38 -1.87 -19.44
CA ILE A 131 -3.50 -0.40 -19.40
C ILE A 131 -4.95 0.04 -19.43
N ASP A 132 -5.79 -0.60 -20.24
CA ASP A 132 -7.22 -0.28 -20.36
C ASP A 132 -7.97 -0.39 -19.03
N LYS A 133 -7.56 -1.33 -18.17
CA LYS A 133 -8.14 -1.51 -16.84
C LYS A 133 -7.49 -0.59 -15.81
N ALA A 134 -6.20 -0.32 -15.95
CA ALA A 134 -5.46 0.53 -15.02
C ALA A 134 -5.85 2.00 -15.15
N MET A 135 -6.01 2.49 -16.37
CA MET A 135 -6.19 3.91 -16.66
C MET A 135 -7.40 4.55 -15.97
N PRO A 136 -8.62 3.96 -16.01
CA PRO A 136 -9.76 4.56 -15.29
C PRO A 136 -9.54 4.59 -13.78
N ILE A 137 -8.89 3.58 -13.19
CA ILE A 137 -8.61 3.52 -11.76
C ILE A 137 -7.55 4.56 -11.37
N LEU A 138 -6.49 4.69 -12.17
CA LEU A 138 -5.46 5.71 -11.95
C LEU A 138 -6.01 7.13 -12.09
N LYS A 139 -6.94 7.34 -13.05
CA LYS A 139 -7.64 8.63 -13.17
C LYS A 139 -8.42 8.95 -11.92
N GLU A 140 -9.17 8.00 -11.39
CA GLU A 140 -9.94 8.16 -10.15
C GLU A 140 -9.01 8.48 -8.97
N ALA A 141 -7.88 7.78 -8.84
CA ALA A 141 -6.86 8.07 -7.83
C ALA A 141 -6.33 9.50 -7.94
N VAL A 142 -5.99 9.95 -9.17
CA VAL A 142 -5.53 11.34 -9.41
C VAL A 142 -6.59 12.36 -8.99
N ASP A 143 -7.88 12.07 -9.26
CA ASP A 143 -8.98 12.98 -8.89
C ASP A 143 -9.17 13.02 -7.36
N TYR A 144 -9.01 11.91 -6.65
CA TYR A 144 -8.99 11.91 -5.19
C TYR A 144 -7.79 12.68 -4.62
N TYR A 145 -6.57 12.50 -5.14
CA TYR A 145 -5.38 13.25 -4.69
C TYR A 145 -5.54 14.76 -4.81
N LYS A 146 -6.24 15.28 -5.81
CA LYS A 146 -6.49 16.72 -5.95
C LYS A 146 -7.18 17.36 -4.73
N ASN A 147 -8.05 16.59 -4.09
CA ASN A 147 -8.88 17.04 -2.97
C ASN A 147 -8.43 16.52 -1.62
N PHE A 148 -7.54 15.54 -1.61
CA PHE A 148 -7.04 14.94 -0.38
C PHE A 148 -5.98 15.84 0.25
N LYS A 149 -6.15 16.09 1.56
CA LYS A 149 -5.15 16.78 2.37
C LYS A 149 -4.83 15.93 3.58
N ALA A 150 -3.60 15.45 3.65
CA ALA A 150 -3.13 14.72 4.81
C ALA A 150 -3.19 15.63 6.06
N LYS A 151 -3.59 15.06 7.19
CA LYS A 151 -3.41 15.73 8.50
C LYS A 151 -1.90 15.84 8.78
N GLN A 152 -1.52 16.76 9.62
CA GLN A 152 -0.10 16.95 10.02
C GLN A 152 0.52 15.61 10.47
N TYR A 153 1.67 15.27 9.95
CA TYR A 153 2.41 14.02 10.17
C TYR A 153 1.73 12.74 9.66
N TRP A 154 0.55 12.82 9.04
CA TRP A 154 -0.10 11.66 8.44
C TRP A 154 0.54 11.31 7.09
N PRO A 155 0.33 10.08 6.58
CA PRO A 155 0.88 9.67 5.30
C PRO A 155 0.56 10.67 4.18
N ASP A 156 1.60 11.09 3.45
CA ASP A 156 1.51 12.05 2.36
C ASP A 156 2.38 11.60 1.18
N TRP A 157 2.16 10.35 0.74
CA TRP A 157 2.88 9.74 -0.37
C TRP A 157 1.93 9.32 -1.49
N GLY A 158 2.51 9.03 -2.64
CA GLY A 158 1.85 8.35 -3.76
C GLY A 158 1.30 9.29 -4.84
N GLU A 159 1.07 10.59 -4.58
CA GLU A 159 0.49 11.49 -5.57
C GLU A 159 1.38 11.63 -6.82
N LYS A 160 2.68 11.86 -6.65
CA LYS A 160 3.63 12.00 -7.75
C LYS A 160 3.70 10.74 -8.61
N ASP A 161 3.80 9.59 -7.96
CA ASP A 161 3.89 8.29 -8.63
C ASP A 161 2.59 7.93 -9.35
N CYS A 162 1.45 8.24 -8.74
CA CYS A 162 0.14 8.07 -9.35
C CYS A 162 0.00 8.90 -10.62
N ARG A 163 0.34 10.19 -10.57
CA ARG A 163 0.33 11.09 -11.74
C ARG A 163 1.28 10.63 -12.83
N PHE A 164 2.49 10.22 -12.45
CA PHE A 164 3.47 9.68 -13.39
C PHE A 164 2.93 8.44 -14.09
N LEU A 165 2.38 7.50 -13.33
CA LEU A 165 1.86 6.25 -13.88
C LEU A 165 0.61 6.47 -14.76
N TYR A 166 -0.27 7.38 -14.35
CA TYR A 166 -1.42 7.80 -15.16
C TYR A 166 -1.01 8.39 -16.50
N ASN A 167 -0.04 9.33 -16.49
CA ASN A 167 0.48 9.92 -17.73
C ASN A 167 1.15 8.87 -18.62
N LYS A 168 1.89 7.93 -18.02
CA LYS A 168 2.48 6.82 -18.75
C LYS A 168 1.41 5.92 -19.38
N ALA A 169 0.29 5.68 -18.69
CA ALA A 169 -0.85 4.94 -19.25
C ALA A 169 -1.47 5.68 -20.43
N LEU A 170 -1.67 6.98 -20.34
CA LEU A 170 -2.20 7.79 -21.44
C LEU A 170 -1.33 7.72 -22.70
N ASN A 171 -0.01 7.84 -22.55
CA ASN A 171 0.93 7.82 -23.68
C ASN A 171 1.12 6.43 -24.32
N ASN A 172 0.63 5.36 -23.70
CA ASN A 172 0.70 4.01 -24.28
C ASN A 172 -0.61 3.57 -24.94
N VAL A 173 -1.61 4.45 -25.02
CA VAL A 173 -2.89 4.22 -25.73
C VAL A 173 -2.83 4.78 -27.17
N GLU A 174 -1.78 5.55 -27.50
CA GLU A 174 -1.46 6.00 -28.86
C GLU A 174 -0.60 4.96 -29.59
#